data_41f969b66c5eb5632a908f457add35bd
#
_entry.id   41f969b66c5eb5632a908f457add35bd
#
_cell.length_a   1.000
_cell.length_b   1.000
_cell.length_c   1.000
_cell.angle_alpha   90.00
_cell.angle_beta   90.00
_cell.angle_gamma   90.00
#
_symmetry.space_group_name_H-M   'P 1'
#
loop_
_entity.id
_entity.type
_entity.pdbx_description
1 polymer ?
#
loop_
_entity_poly.entity_id
_entity_poly.type
_entity_poly.pdbx_seq_one_letter_code
_entity_poly.pdbx_strand_id
1 'polypeptide(L)'
;MSDLLIGCHLSTANGYAAMVDDAVSIGATTFAFFTRNPRGGNARELDEKDLEGFLGTLEKHEIGPLVAHAPYTYNLCSAKPETVEFARRAMREDLARMERLPGHLYNFHPGAHVKQGTDEGIRLICEGLNEVLEPGQATTVLLETMAGKGTEVGRSFEELARIIEGVEHDELLGVCLDTCHVADAGYDIVGDLDGVLDEFDRVIGLDRLRALHLNDSKNPIGSHKDRHERIGEGTLGLETFRAVVTNPRLAGLPMVLETPQTGLDGWAAEIALLRALASREVTS
;
A
#
# COMPACT_ATOMS: atom_id res chain seq x y z
N MET A 1 -19.91 -1.80 15.07
CA MET A 1 -19.13 -1.38 13.89
C MET A 1 -17.69 -1.69 14.22
N SER A 2 -16.96 -2.43 13.39
CA SER A 2 -15.50 -2.58 13.58
C SER A 2 -14.88 -1.20 13.47
N ASP A 3 -14.01 -0.85 14.42
CA ASP A 3 -13.30 0.42 14.35
C ASP A 3 -12.52 0.48 13.02
N LEU A 4 -12.60 1.62 12.33
CA LEU A 4 -11.91 1.86 11.08
C LEU A 4 -10.39 1.75 11.31
N LEU A 5 -9.73 0.81 10.64
CA LEU A 5 -8.28 0.67 10.66
C LEU A 5 -7.67 1.74 9.74
N ILE A 6 -7.25 2.85 10.33
CA ILE A 6 -6.77 4.00 9.56
C ILE A 6 -5.52 4.62 10.18
N GLY A 7 -4.62 5.07 9.34
CA GLY A 7 -3.40 5.79 9.72
C GLY A 7 -2.73 6.46 8.53
N CYS A 8 -1.45 6.72 8.66
CA CYS A 8 -0.67 7.39 7.63
C CYS A 8 0.73 6.77 7.50
N HIS A 9 1.52 7.29 6.56
CA HIS A 9 2.91 6.87 6.37
C HIS A 9 3.81 7.58 7.39
N LEU A 10 4.40 6.80 8.34
CA LEU A 10 5.24 7.32 9.43
C LEU A 10 6.73 7.15 9.14
N SER A 11 7.54 7.93 9.82
CA SER A 11 9.00 7.94 9.65
C SER A 11 9.69 7.00 10.63
N THR A 12 10.59 6.15 10.13
CA THR A 12 11.48 5.29 10.93
C THR A 12 12.72 6.02 11.47
N ALA A 13 12.87 7.33 11.25
CA ALA A 13 14.09 8.08 11.57
C ALA A 13 14.45 8.05 13.06
N ASN A 14 13.43 8.04 13.95
CA ASN A 14 13.59 8.04 15.39
C ASN A 14 13.49 6.64 16.03
N GLY A 15 13.45 5.57 15.24
CA GLY A 15 13.28 4.18 15.69
C GLY A 15 11.86 3.68 15.54
N TYR A 16 11.68 2.38 15.77
CA TYR A 16 10.38 1.70 15.60
C TYR A 16 9.39 2.08 16.71
N ALA A 17 9.84 2.15 17.97
CA ALA A 17 8.99 2.53 19.09
C ALA A 17 8.40 3.94 18.92
N ALA A 18 9.19 4.89 18.41
CA ALA A 18 8.72 6.26 18.16
C ALA A 18 7.58 6.35 17.14
N MET A 19 7.53 5.43 16.15
CA MET A 19 6.39 5.39 15.20
C MET A 19 5.07 5.06 15.90
N VAL A 20 5.09 4.20 16.91
CA VAL A 20 3.88 3.86 17.66
C VAL A 20 3.40 5.06 18.48
N ASP A 21 4.32 5.78 19.12
CA ASP A 21 3.98 7.00 19.87
C ASP A 21 3.38 8.06 18.92
N ASP A 22 3.96 8.24 17.73
CA ASP A 22 3.43 9.12 16.70
C ASP A 22 2.03 8.65 16.26
N ALA A 23 1.82 7.36 15.98
CA ALA A 23 0.53 6.80 15.61
C ALA A 23 -0.55 7.05 16.67
N VAL A 24 -0.22 6.77 17.94
CA VAL A 24 -1.12 7.02 19.07
C VAL A 24 -1.48 8.50 19.18
N SER A 25 -0.50 9.39 19.01
CA SER A 25 -0.71 10.85 19.14
C SER A 25 -1.71 11.41 18.13
N ILE A 26 -1.81 10.80 16.95
CA ILE A 26 -2.73 11.21 15.87
C ILE A 26 -4.01 10.37 15.80
N GLY A 27 -4.20 9.44 16.73
CA GLY A 27 -5.36 8.54 16.76
C GLY A 27 -5.36 7.49 15.66
N ALA A 28 -4.19 7.14 15.11
CA ALA A 28 -4.07 6.08 14.12
C ALA A 28 -4.21 4.69 14.77
N THR A 29 -4.80 3.74 14.06
CA THR A 29 -4.97 2.33 14.44
C THR A 29 -4.22 1.37 13.52
N THR A 30 -3.62 1.88 12.49
CA THR A 30 -2.64 1.25 11.60
C THR A 30 -1.69 2.32 11.07
N PHE A 31 -0.62 1.95 10.40
CA PHE A 31 0.23 2.89 9.65
C PHE A 31 1.12 2.15 8.66
N ALA A 32 1.68 2.92 7.70
CA ALA A 32 2.75 2.43 6.85
C ALA A 32 4.11 3.04 7.25
N PHE A 33 5.17 2.38 6.85
CA PHE A 33 6.53 2.86 7.01
C PHE A 33 7.46 2.29 5.94
N PHE A 34 8.51 3.01 5.56
CA PHE A 34 9.52 2.46 4.66
C PHE A 34 10.46 1.50 5.39
N THR A 35 10.69 0.32 4.82
CA THR A 35 11.64 -0.68 5.33
C THR A 35 13.08 -0.18 5.35
N ARG A 36 13.38 0.78 4.46
CA ARG A 36 14.66 1.49 4.35
C ARG A 36 14.45 2.88 3.76
N ASN A 37 15.52 3.67 3.62
CA ASN A 37 15.41 4.99 2.99
C ASN A 37 14.67 4.89 1.64
N PRO A 38 13.57 5.65 1.42
CA PRO A 38 12.74 5.56 0.22
C PRO A 38 13.48 5.91 -1.08
N ARG A 39 14.64 6.55 -1.00
CA ARG A 39 15.51 6.84 -2.16
C ARG A 39 16.48 5.71 -2.47
N GLY A 40 16.35 4.55 -1.82
CA GLY A 40 17.26 3.41 -1.92
C GLY A 40 18.43 3.53 -0.95
N GLY A 41 19.16 2.47 -0.80
CA GLY A 41 20.32 2.41 0.08
C GLY A 41 20.26 1.25 1.06
N ASN A 42 21.25 1.21 1.95
CA ASN A 42 21.31 0.17 2.97
C ASN A 42 20.22 0.38 4.01
N ALA A 43 19.59 -0.71 4.43
CA ALA A 43 18.70 -0.68 5.57
C ALA A 43 19.53 -0.57 6.87
N ARG A 44 19.01 0.17 7.85
CA ARG A 44 19.60 0.23 9.20
C ARG A 44 19.48 -1.15 9.85
N GLU A 45 20.45 -1.57 10.64
CA GLU A 45 20.32 -2.77 11.47
C GLU A 45 19.12 -2.62 12.42
N LEU A 46 18.40 -3.72 12.61
CA LEU A 46 17.30 -3.78 13.59
C LEU A 46 17.92 -3.84 14.98
N ASP A 47 17.55 -2.92 15.85
CA ASP A 47 17.84 -2.99 17.28
C ASP A 47 16.80 -3.89 17.92
N GLU A 48 17.24 -5.02 18.50
CA GLU A 48 16.34 -6.01 19.10
C GLU A 48 15.50 -5.41 20.23
N LYS A 49 16.08 -4.53 21.03
CA LYS A 49 15.38 -3.90 22.15
C LYS A 49 14.33 -2.90 21.66
N ASP A 50 14.64 -2.14 20.59
CA ASP A 50 13.68 -1.24 19.94
C ASP A 50 12.53 -2.05 19.34
N LEU A 51 12.83 -3.19 18.72
CA LEU A 51 11.84 -4.10 18.13
C LEU A 51 10.92 -4.73 19.17
N GLU A 52 11.47 -5.23 20.29
CA GLU A 52 10.66 -5.77 21.40
C GLU A 52 9.73 -4.69 21.98
N GLY A 53 10.26 -3.50 22.21
CA GLY A 53 9.48 -2.35 22.67
C GLY A 53 8.37 -1.96 21.68
N PHE A 54 8.68 -1.98 20.40
CA PHE A 54 7.73 -1.72 19.33
C PHE A 54 6.56 -2.71 19.33
N LEU A 55 6.85 -4.01 19.31
CA LEU A 55 5.82 -5.07 19.31
C LEU A 55 4.92 -5.00 20.54
N GLY A 56 5.51 -4.85 21.73
CA GLY A 56 4.75 -4.72 22.98
C GLY A 56 3.88 -3.45 23.01
N THR A 57 4.30 -2.37 22.38
CA THR A 57 3.51 -1.12 22.32
C THR A 57 2.40 -1.22 21.28
N LEU A 58 2.62 -1.89 20.14
CA LEU A 58 1.56 -2.18 19.16
C LEU A 58 0.43 -2.99 19.81
N GLU A 59 0.78 -4.08 20.49
CA GLU A 59 -0.20 -4.94 21.20
C GLU A 59 -0.98 -4.14 22.25
N LYS A 60 -0.28 -3.37 23.10
CA LYS A 60 -0.90 -2.54 24.14
C LYS A 60 -1.93 -1.55 23.62
N HIS A 61 -1.69 -0.97 22.44
CA HIS A 61 -2.56 0.05 21.83
C HIS A 61 -3.47 -0.51 20.73
N GLU A 62 -3.47 -1.83 20.52
CA GLU A 62 -4.27 -2.52 19.50
C GLU A 62 -4.08 -1.93 18.08
N ILE A 63 -2.80 -1.62 17.74
CA ILE A 63 -2.43 -1.05 16.44
C ILE A 63 -2.00 -2.17 15.50
N GLY A 64 -2.57 -2.19 14.32
CA GLY A 64 -2.22 -3.12 13.24
C GLY A 64 -3.43 -3.75 12.56
N PRO A 65 -3.21 -4.52 11.47
CA PRO A 65 -1.92 -4.82 10.82
C PRO A 65 -1.26 -3.57 10.19
N LEU A 66 0.07 -3.56 10.16
CA LEU A 66 0.85 -2.49 9.54
C LEU A 66 1.15 -2.82 8.08
N VAL A 67 1.46 -1.78 7.30
CA VAL A 67 1.85 -1.92 5.89
C VAL A 67 3.28 -1.38 5.74
N ALA A 68 4.28 -2.26 5.73
CA ALA A 68 5.63 -1.85 5.37
C ALA A 68 5.71 -1.57 3.87
N HIS A 69 6.37 -0.51 3.47
CA HIS A 69 6.47 -0.11 2.07
C HIS A 69 7.90 -0.22 1.55
N ALA A 70 8.05 -0.84 0.39
CA ALA A 70 9.31 -0.86 -0.33
C ALA A 70 9.71 0.54 -0.81
N PRO A 71 11.00 0.85 -0.90
CA PRO A 71 11.45 2.08 -1.56
C PRO A 71 10.96 2.21 -3.00
N TYR A 72 10.63 3.43 -3.42
CA TYR A 72 10.22 3.75 -4.81
C TYR A 72 11.28 3.42 -5.87
N THR A 73 12.52 3.15 -5.44
CA THR A 73 13.63 2.81 -6.34
C THR A 73 13.64 1.35 -6.77
N TYR A 74 12.79 0.51 -6.16
CA TYR A 74 12.67 -0.89 -6.59
C TYR A 74 11.98 -0.96 -7.94
N ASN A 75 12.57 -1.75 -8.84
CA ASN A 75 11.97 -1.99 -10.15
C ASN A 75 12.38 -3.39 -10.63
N LEU A 76 11.52 -4.37 -10.38
CA LEU A 76 11.77 -5.77 -10.76
C LEU A 76 11.73 -6.00 -12.27
N CYS A 77 11.18 -5.06 -13.04
CA CYS A 77 11.09 -5.16 -14.51
C CYS A 77 11.90 -4.07 -15.24
N SER A 78 12.93 -3.52 -14.61
CA SER A 78 13.84 -2.58 -15.25
C SER A 78 14.56 -3.21 -16.45
N ALA A 79 14.81 -2.41 -17.48
CA ALA A 79 15.69 -2.80 -18.59
C ALA A 79 17.18 -2.89 -18.19
N LYS A 80 17.52 -2.45 -16.97
CA LYS A 80 18.90 -2.46 -16.45
C LYS A 80 19.05 -3.62 -15.47
N PRO A 81 19.89 -4.64 -15.78
CA PRO A 81 20.11 -5.80 -14.92
C PRO A 81 20.52 -5.44 -13.49
N GLU A 82 21.39 -4.45 -13.35
CA GLU A 82 21.86 -3.98 -12.04
C GLU A 82 20.75 -3.41 -11.15
N THR A 83 19.72 -2.81 -11.76
CA THR A 83 18.54 -2.31 -11.03
C THR A 83 17.66 -3.48 -10.57
N VAL A 84 17.47 -4.49 -11.42
CA VAL A 84 16.71 -5.70 -11.09
C VAL A 84 17.40 -6.49 -9.97
N GLU A 85 18.71 -6.73 -10.09
CA GLU A 85 19.49 -7.43 -9.06
C GLU A 85 19.46 -6.70 -7.71
N PHE A 86 19.57 -5.37 -7.74
CA PHE A 86 19.43 -4.55 -6.53
C PHE A 86 18.04 -4.72 -5.92
N ALA A 87 16.96 -4.61 -6.71
CA ALA A 87 15.61 -4.72 -6.23
C ALA A 87 15.34 -6.11 -5.60
N ARG A 88 15.74 -7.20 -6.28
CA ARG A 88 15.61 -8.58 -5.78
C ARG A 88 16.35 -8.78 -4.46
N ARG A 89 17.61 -8.36 -4.38
CA ARG A 89 18.40 -8.48 -3.14
C ARG A 89 17.79 -7.67 -2.01
N ALA A 90 17.45 -6.42 -2.27
CA ALA A 90 16.93 -5.51 -1.25
C ALA A 90 15.53 -5.94 -0.76
N MET A 91 14.67 -6.45 -1.66
CA MET A 91 13.37 -7.01 -1.29
C MET A 91 13.50 -8.27 -0.42
N ARG A 92 14.44 -9.16 -0.73
CA ARG A 92 14.75 -10.34 0.10
C ARG A 92 15.21 -9.93 1.52
N GLU A 93 16.08 -8.92 1.61
CA GLU A 93 16.50 -8.36 2.91
C GLU A 93 15.32 -7.72 3.68
N ASP A 94 14.41 -7.03 2.98
CA ASP A 94 13.23 -6.42 3.59
C ASP A 94 12.26 -7.48 4.09
N LEU A 95 11.98 -8.53 3.31
CA LEU A 95 11.13 -9.64 3.73
C LEU A 95 11.70 -10.36 4.95
N ALA A 96 13.01 -10.62 4.98
CA ALA A 96 13.66 -11.18 6.16
C ALA A 96 13.49 -10.31 7.42
N ARG A 97 13.37 -8.99 7.27
CA ARG A 97 13.03 -8.06 8.37
C ARG A 97 11.56 -8.17 8.75
N MET A 98 10.68 -8.30 7.76
CA MET A 98 9.25 -8.42 8.01
C MET A 98 8.89 -9.71 8.74
N GLU A 99 9.66 -10.80 8.54
CA GLU A 99 9.50 -12.03 9.33
C GLU A 99 9.75 -11.83 10.84
N ARG A 100 10.42 -10.73 11.22
CA ARG A 100 10.57 -10.29 12.62
C ARG A 100 9.37 -9.48 13.11
N LEU A 101 8.42 -9.16 12.23
CA LEU A 101 7.20 -8.39 12.44
C LEU A 101 5.98 -9.21 11.99
N PRO A 102 5.67 -10.34 12.66
CA PRO A 102 4.63 -11.25 12.20
C PRO A 102 3.25 -10.58 12.18
N GLY A 103 2.42 -10.94 11.20
CA GLY A 103 1.05 -10.42 11.05
C GLY A 103 0.96 -9.07 10.34
N HIS A 104 2.07 -8.55 9.81
CA HIS A 104 2.10 -7.31 9.05
C HIS A 104 2.31 -7.57 7.55
N LEU A 105 2.03 -6.57 6.73
CA LEU A 105 2.01 -6.63 5.28
C LEU A 105 3.24 -5.92 4.69
N TYR A 106 3.67 -6.34 3.51
CA TYR A 106 4.75 -5.69 2.77
C TYR A 106 4.25 -5.27 1.40
N ASN A 107 4.16 -3.97 1.14
CA ASN A 107 3.67 -3.38 -0.10
C ASN A 107 4.81 -2.92 -1.00
N PHE A 108 4.66 -3.05 -2.32
CA PHE A 108 5.61 -2.53 -3.28
C PHE A 108 4.95 -2.16 -4.61
N HIS A 109 5.55 -1.21 -5.32
CA HIS A 109 5.19 -0.89 -6.71
C HIS A 109 5.76 -1.99 -7.62
N PRO A 110 4.96 -2.65 -8.47
CA PRO A 110 5.45 -3.71 -9.36
C PRO A 110 6.63 -3.28 -10.24
N GLY A 111 6.65 -2.01 -10.66
CA GLY A 111 7.75 -1.41 -11.39
C GLY A 111 7.35 -0.82 -12.74
N ALA A 112 8.36 -0.46 -13.53
CA ALA A 112 8.18 0.11 -14.86
C ALA A 112 9.05 -0.62 -15.89
N HIS A 113 8.44 -1.08 -16.98
CA HIS A 113 9.11 -1.92 -17.99
C HIS A 113 10.07 -1.17 -18.92
N VAL A 114 10.18 0.14 -18.80
CA VAL A 114 11.15 1.00 -19.51
C VAL A 114 11.28 0.64 -21.01
N LYS A 115 10.15 0.67 -21.73
CA LYS A 115 10.03 0.39 -23.18
C LYS A 115 10.24 -1.07 -23.61
N GLN A 116 10.37 -2.04 -22.69
CA GLN A 116 10.45 -3.47 -23.04
C GLN A 116 9.08 -4.07 -23.41
N GLY A 117 8.00 -3.38 -23.06
CA GLY A 117 6.61 -3.84 -23.23
C GLY A 117 6.05 -4.45 -21.94
N THR A 118 4.73 -4.36 -21.79
CA THR A 118 4.02 -4.81 -20.58
C THR A 118 4.20 -6.32 -20.35
N ASP A 119 4.13 -7.13 -21.40
CA ASP A 119 4.28 -8.59 -21.27
C ASP A 119 5.66 -8.98 -20.74
N GLU A 120 6.72 -8.34 -21.21
CA GLU A 120 8.07 -8.56 -20.71
C GLU A 120 8.21 -8.03 -19.29
N GLY A 121 7.58 -6.89 -18.98
CA GLY A 121 7.53 -6.34 -17.63
C GLY A 121 6.91 -7.31 -16.63
N ILE A 122 5.74 -7.88 -16.95
CA ILE A 122 5.06 -8.88 -16.12
C ILE A 122 5.94 -10.12 -15.94
N ARG A 123 6.53 -10.64 -17.02
CA ARG A 123 7.41 -11.81 -16.96
C ARG A 123 8.58 -11.60 -15.97
N LEU A 124 9.25 -10.46 -16.06
CA LEU A 124 10.38 -10.11 -15.19
C LEU A 124 9.97 -9.92 -13.72
N ILE A 125 8.77 -9.35 -13.47
CA ILE A 125 8.22 -9.23 -12.11
C ILE A 125 7.96 -10.62 -11.53
N CYS A 126 7.30 -11.52 -12.29
CA CYS A 126 7.06 -12.90 -11.86
C CYS A 126 8.36 -13.64 -11.55
N GLU A 127 9.37 -13.54 -12.41
CA GLU A 127 10.69 -14.12 -12.16
C GLU A 127 11.32 -13.57 -10.88
N GLY A 128 11.23 -12.23 -10.70
CA GLY A 128 11.76 -11.59 -9.50
C GLY A 128 11.07 -12.04 -8.23
N LEU A 129 9.74 -12.17 -8.24
CA LEU A 129 8.97 -12.65 -7.10
C LEU A 129 9.23 -14.13 -6.81
N ASN A 130 9.29 -14.99 -7.84
CA ASN A 130 9.63 -16.41 -7.68
C ASN A 130 11.04 -16.62 -7.10
N GLU A 131 11.97 -15.68 -7.33
CA GLU A 131 13.31 -15.74 -6.74
C GLU A 131 13.36 -15.21 -5.29
N VAL A 132 12.44 -14.31 -4.91
CA VAL A 132 12.49 -13.59 -3.64
C VAL A 132 11.57 -14.17 -2.59
N LEU A 133 10.42 -14.74 -2.98
CA LEU A 133 9.46 -15.33 -2.06
C LEU A 133 9.94 -16.69 -1.56
N GLU A 134 9.82 -16.92 -0.27
CA GLU A 134 10.26 -18.15 0.39
C GLU A 134 9.03 -18.99 0.83
N PRO A 135 9.02 -20.30 0.57
CA PRO A 135 7.94 -21.17 1.06
C PRO A 135 7.79 -21.07 2.58
N GLY A 136 6.58 -20.78 3.03
CA GLY A 136 6.26 -20.71 4.46
C GLY A 136 6.61 -19.40 5.14
N GLN A 137 7.03 -18.35 4.40
CA GLN A 137 7.11 -17.01 4.97
C GLN A 137 5.73 -16.57 5.50
N ALA A 138 5.71 -15.80 6.59
CA ALA A 138 4.48 -15.31 7.20
C ALA A 138 3.99 -13.99 6.59
N THR A 139 4.90 -13.22 5.99
CA THR A 139 4.61 -11.90 5.43
C THR A 139 3.88 -12.02 4.10
N THR A 140 2.68 -11.44 4.02
CA THR A 140 1.98 -11.27 2.74
C THR A 140 2.57 -10.07 1.99
N VAL A 141 2.89 -10.27 0.72
CA VAL A 141 3.45 -9.25 -0.18
C VAL A 141 2.33 -8.67 -1.03
N LEU A 142 2.20 -7.34 -1.03
CA LEU A 142 1.14 -6.64 -1.74
C LEU A 142 1.68 -6.00 -3.01
N LEU A 143 1.03 -6.31 -4.13
CA LEU A 143 1.16 -5.58 -5.37
C LEU A 143 0.30 -4.32 -5.27
N GLU A 144 0.91 -3.14 -5.39
CA GLU A 144 0.14 -1.92 -5.43
C GLU A 144 -0.48 -1.69 -6.81
N THR A 145 -1.74 -1.22 -6.84
CA THR A 145 -2.35 -0.72 -8.08
C THR A 145 -1.62 0.54 -8.53
N MET A 146 -1.30 0.65 -9.83
CA MET A 146 -0.50 1.75 -10.37
C MET A 146 -1.32 2.68 -11.26
N ALA A 147 -0.95 3.96 -11.29
CA ALA A 147 -1.60 4.98 -12.12
C ALA A 147 -1.40 4.80 -13.64
N GLY A 148 -0.44 3.98 -14.06
CA GLY A 148 -0.07 3.82 -15.46
C GLY A 148 0.78 4.97 -16.00
N LYS A 149 1.52 5.65 -15.13
CA LYS A 149 2.42 6.73 -15.50
C LYS A 149 3.63 6.19 -16.28
N GLY A 150 3.80 6.68 -17.48
CA GLY A 150 4.90 6.25 -18.35
C GLY A 150 4.80 4.78 -18.75
N THR A 151 5.59 3.92 -18.15
CA THR A 151 5.69 2.49 -18.47
C THR A 151 5.48 1.61 -17.23
N GLU A 152 4.75 2.10 -16.25
CA GLU A 152 4.37 1.34 -15.05
C GLU A 152 3.56 0.10 -15.42
N VAL A 153 3.81 -0.98 -14.67
CA VAL A 153 3.07 -2.25 -14.73
C VAL A 153 2.18 -2.34 -13.48
N GLY A 154 0.99 -2.92 -13.62
CA GLY A 154 0.00 -3.01 -12.53
C GLY A 154 -1.05 -1.90 -12.58
N ARG A 155 -1.19 -1.22 -13.73
CA ARG A 155 -2.20 -0.17 -13.95
C ARG A 155 -3.61 -0.72 -14.19
N SER A 156 -3.74 -1.99 -14.55
CA SER A 156 -5.04 -2.64 -14.66
C SER A 156 -5.09 -3.90 -13.79
N PHE A 157 -6.29 -4.30 -13.40
CA PHE A 157 -6.50 -5.51 -12.60
C PHE A 157 -6.02 -6.76 -13.34
N GLU A 158 -6.13 -6.80 -14.68
CA GLU A 158 -5.62 -7.89 -15.50
C GLU A 158 -4.08 -7.98 -15.46
N GLU A 159 -3.38 -6.85 -15.42
CA GLU A 159 -1.91 -6.88 -15.27
C GLU A 159 -1.51 -7.45 -13.90
N LEU A 160 -2.21 -7.08 -12.82
CA LEU A 160 -1.98 -7.62 -11.48
C LEU A 160 -2.35 -9.11 -11.40
N ALA A 161 -3.49 -9.51 -11.97
CA ALA A 161 -3.90 -10.90 -12.03
C ALA A 161 -2.85 -11.77 -12.73
N ARG A 162 -2.32 -11.32 -13.87
CA ARG A 162 -1.26 -12.01 -14.61
C ARG A 162 0.05 -12.13 -13.81
N ILE A 163 0.37 -11.13 -12.98
CA ILE A 163 1.54 -11.25 -12.09
C ILE A 163 1.26 -12.32 -11.05
N ILE A 164 0.10 -12.30 -10.40
CA ILE A 164 -0.28 -13.29 -9.38
C ILE A 164 -0.26 -14.70 -9.96
N GLU A 165 -0.89 -14.91 -11.11
CA GLU A 165 -0.93 -16.20 -11.81
C GLU A 165 0.46 -16.73 -12.24
N GLY A 166 1.42 -15.83 -12.48
CA GLY A 166 2.79 -16.17 -12.89
C GLY A 166 3.75 -16.48 -11.73
N VAL A 167 3.28 -16.38 -10.47
CA VAL A 167 4.11 -16.60 -9.27
C VAL A 167 3.79 -17.95 -8.65
N GLU A 168 4.84 -18.75 -8.35
CA GLU A 168 4.73 -20.11 -7.80
C GLU A 168 4.09 -20.15 -6.41
N HIS A 169 4.36 -19.13 -5.59
CA HIS A 169 3.82 -18.95 -4.25
C HIS A 169 2.80 -17.80 -4.24
N ASP A 170 1.79 -17.89 -5.10
CA ASP A 170 0.75 -16.87 -5.26
C ASP A 170 -0.10 -16.67 -4.00
N GLU A 171 -0.17 -17.69 -3.12
CA GLU A 171 -0.82 -17.61 -1.81
C GLU A 171 -0.20 -16.54 -0.89
N LEU A 172 1.06 -16.16 -1.14
CA LEU A 172 1.77 -15.10 -0.41
C LEU A 172 1.48 -13.70 -0.95
N LEU A 173 0.77 -13.60 -2.08
CA LEU A 173 0.47 -12.34 -2.73
C LEU A 173 -0.92 -11.82 -2.38
N GLY A 174 -1.00 -10.52 -2.22
CA GLY A 174 -2.23 -9.74 -2.15
C GLY A 174 -2.10 -8.45 -2.95
N VAL A 175 -3.08 -7.59 -2.84
CA VAL A 175 -3.12 -6.29 -3.51
C VAL A 175 -3.34 -5.17 -2.49
N CYS A 176 -2.65 -4.05 -2.68
CA CYS A 176 -2.95 -2.76 -2.09
C CYS A 176 -3.61 -1.88 -3.15
N LEU A 177 -4.84 -1.44 -2.90
CA LEU A 177 -5.54 -0.54 -3.80
C LEU A 177 -5.31 0.90 -3.38
N ASP A 178 -4.64 1.69 -4.24
CA ASP A 178 -4.50 3.14 -4.06
C ASP A 178 -5.62 3.87 -4.79
N THR A 179 -6.37 4.71 -4.08
CA THR A 179 -7.53 5.42 -4.63
C THR A 179 -7.14 6.44 -5.70
N CYS A 180 -5.99 7.12 -5.56
CA CYS A 180 -5.47 8.02 -6.58
C CYS A 180 -5.03 7.23 -7.82
N HIS A 181 -4.30 6.12 -7.62
CA HIS A 181 -3.76 5.33 -8.73
C HIS A 181 -4.85 4.68 -9.58
N VAL A 182 -5.85 4.06 -8.98
CA VAL A 182 -6.94 3.44 -9.76
C VAL A 182 -7.76 4.49 -10.51
N ALA A 183 -8.03 5.65 -9.91
CA ALA A 183 -8.70 6.75 -10.60
C ALA A 183 -7.84 7.28 -11.76
N ASP A 184 -6.55 7.52 -11.53
CA ASP A 184 -5.61 7.97 -12.56
C ASP A 184 -5.43 6.92 -13.68
N ALA A 185 -5.55 5.63 -13.38
CA ALA A 185 -5.56 4.55 -14.36
C ALA A 185 -6.84 4.48 -15.19
N GLY A 186 -7.94 5.09 -14.73
CA GLY A 186 -9.19 5.20 -15.49
C GLY A 186 -10.39 4.50 -14.86
N TYR A 187 -10.24 3.90 -13.68
CA TYR A 187 -11.37 3.30 -12.93
C TYR A 187 -12.22 4.39 -12.27
N ASP A 188 -13.54 4.34 -12.50
CA ASP A 188 -14.48 5.35 -11.97
C ASP A 188 -14.90 5.07 -10.51
N ILE A 189 -13.96 5.21 -9.58
CA ILE A 189 -14.25 5.06 -8.15
C ILE A 189 -15.11 6.20 -7.60
N VAL A 190 -15.29 7.29 -8.35
CA VAL A 190 -16.13 8.44 -7.98
C VAL A 190 -17.58 8.18 -8.30
N GLY A 191 -17.87 7.70 -9.51
CA GLY A 191 -19.23 7.46 -9.97
C GLY A 191 -19.75 6.06 -9.68
N ASP A 192 -18.87 5.05 -9.61
CA ASP A 192 -19.24 3.63 -9.49
C ASP A 192 -18.19 2.79 -8.73
N LEU A 193 -17.97 3.12 -7.46
CA LEU A 193 -17.07 2.34 -6.60
C LEU A 193 -17.42 0.85 -6.55
N ASP A 194 -18.72 0.52 -6.43
CA ASP A 194 -19.15 -0.88 -6.35
C ASP A 194 -18.87 -1.63 -7.65
N GLY A 195 -19.09 -1.01 -8.82
CA GLY A 195 -18.70 -1.59 -10.11
C GLY A 195 -17.21 -1.82 -10.25
N VAL A 196 -16.39 -0.91 -9.74
CA VAL A 196 -14.91 -1.11 -9.69
C VAL A 196 -14.52 -2.28 -8.78
N LEU A 197 -15.16 -2.40 -7.62
CA LEU A 197 -14.93 -3.54 -6.72
C LEU A 197 -15.45 -4.86 -7.30
N ASP A 198 -16.56 -4.85 -8.06
CA ASP A 198 -17.07 -6.03 -8.79
C ASP A 198 -16.09 -6.46 -9.89
N GLU A 199 -15.49 -5.51 -10.60
CA GLU A 199 -14.46 -5.82 -11.59
C GLU A 199 -13.21 -6.39 -10.93
N PHE A 200 -12.76 -5.80 -9.80
CA PHE A 200 -11.63 -6.32 -9.03
C PHE A 200 -11.89 -7.76 -8.57
N ASP A 201 -13.08 -8.03 -8.01
CA ASP A 201 -13.47 -9.36 -7.54
C ASP A 201 -13.49 -10.39 -8.68
N ARG A 202 -14.03 -10.01 -9.82
CA ARG A 202 -14.10 -10.87 -11.01
C ARG A 202 -12.71 -11.20 -11.59
N VAL A 203 -11.77 -10.26 -11.56
CA VAL A 203 -10.46 -10.39 -12.23
C VAL A 203 -9.40 -10.96 -11.29
N ILE A 204 -9.37 -10.54 -10.03
CA ILE A 204 -8.32 -10.89 -9.07
C ILE A 204 -8.89 -11.76 -7.92
N GLY A 205 -10.11 -11.44 -7.46
CA GLY A 205 -10.71 -11.94 -6.23
C GLY A 205 -10.58 -10.92 -5.10
N LEU A 206 -11.71 -10.60 -4.45
CA LEU A 206 -11.74 -9.58 -3.41
C LEU A 206 -10.98 -10.01 -2.14
N ASP A 207 -10.81 -11.30 -1.92
CA ASP A 207 -10.01 -11.89 -0.84
C ASP A 207 -8.50 -11.57 -0.96
N ARG A 208 -8.04 -11.20 -2.16
CA ARG A 208 -6.67 -10.71 -2.40
C ARG A 208 -6.50 -9.24 -2.04
N LEU A 209 -7.56 -8.46 -1.86
CA LEU A 209 -7.46 -7.07 -1.41
C LEU A 209 -7.14 -7.05 0.09
N ARG A 210 -5.96 -6.58 0.45
CA ARG A 210 -5.44 -6.69 1.82
C ARG A 210 -5.15 -5.33 2.48
N ALA A 211 -5.05 -4.27 1.70
CA ALA A 211 -4.82 -2.91 2.18
C ALA A 211 -5.34 -1.87 1.19
N LEU A 212 -5.55 -0.65 1.66
CA LEU A 212 -5.83 0.51 0.82
C LEU A 212 -4.86 1.63 1.14
N HIS A 213 -4.41 2.35 0.11
CA HIS A 213 -3.89 3.69 0.23
C HIS A 213 -5.01 4.68 -0.07
N LEU A 214 -5.29 5.59 0.86
CA LEU A 214 -6.32 6.62 0.72
C LEU A 214 -5.66 7.93 0.33
N ASN A 215 -5.71 8.26 -0.94
CA ASN A 215 -5.14 9.46 -1.51
C ASN A 215 -6.15 10.12 -2.45
N ASP A 216 -6.39 11.43 -2.29
CA ASP A 216 -7.11 12.19 -3.31
C ASP A 216 -6.18 12.49 -4.49
N SER A 217 -6.71 12.81 -5.66
CA SER A 217 -5.90 13.08 -6.85
C SER A 217 -5.98 14.56 -7.25
N LYS A 218 -4.82 15.11 -7.65
CA LYS A 218 -4.76 16.44 -8.28
C LYS A 218 -5.31 16.47 -9.70
N ASN A 219 -5.57 15.31 -10.27
CA ASN A 219 -5.85 15.15 -11.69
C ASN A 219 -7.19 14.45 -11.91
N PRO A 220 -7.83 14.66 -13.07
CA PRO A 220 -9.05 13.94 -13.41
C PRO A 220 -8.77 12.44 -13.65
N ILE A 221 -9.83 11.62 -13.56
CA ILE A 221 -9.80 10.19 -13.87
C ILE A 221 -9.16 9.94 -15.24
N GLY A 222 -8.30 8.92 -15.32
CA GLY A 222 -7.61 8.53 -16.56
C GLY A 222 -6.42 9.43 -16.94
N SER A 223 -5.91 10.22 -16.00
CA SER A 223 -4.81 11.16 -16.26
C SER A 223 -3.44 10.51 -16.38
N HIS A 224 -3.21 9.35 -15.78
CA HIS A 224 -1.92 8.65 -15.66
C HIS A 224 -0.79 9.53 -15.07
N LYS A 225 -1.08 10.26 -13.98
CA LYS A 225 -0.16 11.26 -13.42
C LYS A 225 0.46 10.87 -12.09
N ASP A 226 -0.27 10.15 -11.23
CA ASP A 226 0.17 9.83 -9.87
C ASP A 226 0.60 11.10 -9.12
N ARG A 227 -0.38 11.87 -8.67
CA ARG A 227 -0.18 13.11 -7.91
C ARG A 227 -1.22 13.20 -6.80
N HIS A 228 -0.83 12.78 -5.62
CA HIS A 228 -1.68 12.80 -4.44
C HIS A 228 -2.06 14.22 -4.01
N GLU A 229 -3.30 14.37 -3.54
CA GLU A 229 -3.81 15.56 -2.87
C GLU A 229 -4.39 15.15 -1.51
N ARG A 230 -4.64 16.12 -0.66
CA ARG A 230 -5.30 15.92 0.63
C ARG A 230 -6.73 15.48 0.43
N ILE A 231 -7.22 14.68 1.39
CA ILE A 231 -8.58 14.14 1.34
C ILE A 231 -9.63 15.27 1.20
N GLY A 232 -10.36 15.21 0.10
CA GLY A 232 -11.42 16.17 -0.23
C GLY A 232 -10.95 17.51 -0.84
N GLU A 233 -9.64 17.68 -1.05
CA GLU A 233 -9.06 18.85 -1.72
C GLU A 233 -8.72 18.57 -3.20
N GLY A 234 -8.85 17.33 -3.64
CA GLY A 234 -8.59 16.88 -5.01
C GLY A 234 -9.86 16.67 -5.84
N THR A 235 -9.70 15.91 -6.91
CA THR A 235 -10.77 15.65 -7.90
C THR A 235 -11.68 14.48 -7.53
N LEU A 236 -11.26 13.60 -6.60
CA LEU A 236 -12.10 12.49 -6.13
C LEU A 236 -13.19 12.97 -5.18
N GLY A 237 -12.87 13.88 -4.29
CA GLY A 237 -13.82 14.55 -3.39
C GLY A 237 -14.25 13.68 -2.20
N LEU A 238 -14.84 14.34 -1.19
CA LEU A 238 -15.18 13.71 0.10
C LEU A 238 -16.20 12.58 0.01
N GLU A 239 -17.13 12.61 -0.94
CA GLU A 239 -18.17 11.58 -1.07
C GLU A 239 -17.56 10.23 -1.51
N THR A 240 -16.52 10.25 -2.33
CA THR A 240 -15.76 9.05 -2.68
C THR A 240 -15.12 8.42 -1.45
N PHE A 241 -14.47 9.23 -0.60
CA PHE A 241 -13.87 8.72 0.63
C PHE A 241 -14.91 8.26 1.65
N ARG A 242 -16.08 8.92 1.70
CA ARG A 242 -17.20 8.40 2.48
C ARG A 242 -17.61 7.01 1.98
N ALA A 243 -17.83 6.86 0.67
CA ALA A 243 -18.19 5.58 0.09
C ALA A 243 -17.15 4.49 0.40
N VAL A 244 -15.86 4.81 0.31
CA VAL A 244 -14.77 3.87 0.63
C VAL A 244 -14.80 3.45 2.10
N VAL A 245 -14.82 4.39 3.05
CA VAL A 245 -14.72 4.06 4.48
C VAL A 245 -15.98 3.46 5.08
N THR A 246 -17.13 3.55 4.38
CA THR A 246 -18.40 2.93 4.79
C THR A 246 -18.73 1.65 4.02
N ASN A 247 -17.95 1.31 2.98
CA ASN A 247 -18.23 0.12 2.18
C ASN A 247 -17.96 -1.16 2.97
N PRO A 248 -18.97 -2.05 3.15
CA PRO A 248 -18.82 -3.27 3.95
C PRO A 248 -17.80 -4.26 3.35
N ARG A 249 -17.53 -4.20 2.04
CA ARG A 249 -16.55 -5.04 1.35
C ARG A 249 -15.11 -4.66 1.70
N LEU A 250 -14.89 -3.43 2.19
CA LEU A 250 -13.59 -2.88 2.57
C LEU A 250 -13.39 -2.85 4.09
N ALA A 251 -14.40 -3.26 4.85
CA ALA A 251 -14.36 -3.23 6.31
C ALA A 251 -13.24 -4.12 6.86
N GLY A 252 -12.47 -3.59 7.82
CA GLY A 252 -11.39 -4.30 8.49
C GLY A 252 -10.07 -4.33 7.73
N LEU A 253 -9.99 -3.74 6.53
CA LEU A 253 -8.73 -3.56 5.83
C LEU A 253 -7.95 -2.36 6.40
N PRO A 254 -6.62 -2.45 6.54
CA PRO A 254 -5.80 -1.28 6.89
C PRO A 254 -5.85 -0.26 5.75
N MET A 255 -6.14 0.99 6.12
CA MET A 255 -6.23 2.14 5.23
C MET A 255 -5.17 3.17 5.61
N VAL A 256 -4.29 3.50 4.69
CA VAL A 256 -3.13 4.35 4.95
C VAL A 256 -3.16 5.60 4.07
N LEU A 257 -2.96 6.76 4.69
CA LEU A 257 -2.83 8.05 4.02
C LEU A 257 -1.38 8.27 3.59
N GLU A 258 -1.19 8.66 2.33
CA GLU A 258 0.07 9.15 1.78
C GLU A 258 -0.05 10.58 1.23
N THR A 259 -1.02 11.29 1.76
CA THR A 259 -1.35 12.66 1.39
C THR A 259 -0.22 13.64 1.70
N PRO A 260 -0.09 14.76 0.93
CA PRO A 260 0.99 15.72 1.10
C PRO A 260 0.79 16.54 2.37
N GLN A 261 1.30 16.07 3.51
CA GLN A 261 1.26 16.75 4.80
C GLN A 261 2.66 17.24 5.23
N THR A 262 2.69 18.29 6.02
CA THR A 262 3.93 18.86 6.56
C THR A 262 4.26 18.40 7.98
N GLY A 263 3.36 17.64 8.61
CA GLY A 263 3.53 17.15 9.98
C GLY A 263 2.33 16.31 10.43
N LEU A 264 2.44 15.75 11.63
CA LEU A 264 1.46 14.83 12.21
C LEU A 264 0.07 15.46 12.37
N ASP A 265 -0.03 16.75 12.68
CA ASP A 265 -1.31 17.46 12.85
C ASP A 265 -2.20 17.41 11.60
N GLY A 266 -1.59 17.46 10.42
CA GLY A 266 -2.33 17.34 9.16
C GLY A 266 -2.95 15.95 8.99
N TRP A 267 -2.19 14.89 9.27
CA TRP A 267 -2.72 13.51 9.23
C TRP A 267 -3.73 13.25 10.35
N ALA A 268 -3.52 13.80 11.55
CA ALA A 268 -4.51 13.73 12.63
C ALA A 268 -5.87 14.30 12.19
N ALA A 269 -5.86 15.45 11.48
CA ALA A 269 -7.07 16.07 10.97
C ALA A 269 -7.76 15.20 9.90
N GLU A 270 -7.01 14.60 8.96
CA GLU A 270 -7.56 13.71 7.94
C GLU A 270 -8.09 12.40 8.51
N ILE A 271 -7.40 11.79 9.48
CA ILE A 271 -7.87 10.61 10.22
C ILE A 271 -9.20 10.93 10.93
N ALA A 272 -9.28 12.05 11.62
CA ALA A 272 -10.50 12.50 12.29
C ALA A 272 -11.64 12.75 11.30
N LEU A 273 -11.34 13.35 10.14
CA LEU A 273 -12.30 13.58 9.06
C LEU A 273 -12.87 12.25 8.54
N LEU A 274 -12.04 11.28 8.21
CA LEU A 274 -12.46 9.98 7.68
C LEU A 274 -13.28 9.18 8.71
N ARG A 275 -12.90 9.21 9.99
CA ARG A 275 -13.71 8.64 11.07
C ARG A 275 -15.08 9.31 11.20
N ALA A 276 -15.14 10.63 11.05
CA ALA A 276 -16.40 11.37 11.06
C ALA A 276 -17.29 11.04 9.85
N LEU A 277 -16.70 10.78 8.68
CA LEU A 277 -17.44 10.30 7.50
C LEU A 277 -18.01 8.91 7.73
N ALA A 278 -17.22 8.00 8.30
CA ALA A 278 -17.65 6.64 8.62
C ALA A 278 -18.76 6.58 9.69
N SER A 279 -18.83 7.56 10.61
CA SER A 279 -19.83 7.59 11.69
C SER A 279 -21.18 8.20 11.32
N ARG A 280 -21.29 8.93 10.20
CA ARG A 280 -22.52 9.69 9.83
C ARG A 280 -23.65 8.86 9.24
N GLU A 281 -23.50 7.55 9.03
CA GLU A 281 -24.58 6.67 8.55
C GLU A 281 -25.63 6.25 9.62
N VAL A 282 -25.50 6.71 10.87
CA VAL A 282 -26.41 6.29 11.95
C VAL A 282 -27.60 7.24 12.14
N THR A 283 -27.77 8.28 11.31
CA THR A 283 -28.86 9.26 11.45
C THR A 283 -29.54 9.54 10.11
N SER A 284 -30.25 8.56 9.58
CA SER A 284 -31.29 8.77 8.58
C SER A 284 -32.49 7.84 8.83
#